data_0784248fba06bf7d4c3024fcd90526d3
#
_entry.id   0784248fba06bf7d4c3024fcd90526d3
#
_cell.length_a   1.000
_cell.length_b   1.000
_cell.length_c   1.000
_cell.angle_alpha   90.00
_cell.angle_beta   90.00
_cell.angle_gamma   90.00
#
_symmetry.space_group_name_H-M   'P 1'
#
loop_
_entity.id
_entity.type
_entity.pdbx_description
1 polymer ?
#
loop_
_entity_poly.entity_id
_entity_poly.type
_entity_poly.pdbx_seq_one_letter_code
_entity_poly.pdbx_strand_id
1 'polypeptide(L)'
;MENSKISKTRKLVVIAMLGSLATILMLFEIPLPFIAPPFYKIDFSEVPVLIGAFALDPISGVMIEAIKILLNFILNSTDTGGIGEIANFVIGCAYVLPAAIIYKRKKTKANAIIAMIIATLSMAVLSVFINAYLMIPFYSNIMPLEQIIEMGKDIIPLITNTLTFCVFCVAPFNLIKGILVSIVTTLIYKPLSKIIHAKG
;
A
#
# COMPACT_ATOMS: atom_id res chain seq x y z
N MET A 1 1.73 -33.04 6.04
CA MET A 1 0.50 -32.23 6.00
C MET A 1 0.18 -31.98 4.54
N GLU A 2 -0.84 -32.65 4.05
CA GLU A 2 -1.26 -32.60 2.64
C GLU A 2 -1.68 -31.19 2.27
N ASN A 3 -0.98 -30.59 1.30
CA ASN A 3 -1.33 -29.29 0.72
C ASN A 3 -2.65 -29.44 -0.05
N SER A 4 -3.80 -29.35 0.61
CA SER A 4 -5.06 -29.26 -0.11
C SER A 4 -5.04 -27.97 -0.93
N LYS A 5 -4.86 -28.10 -2.24
CA LYS A 5 -4.92 -26.98 -3.17
C LYS A 5 -6.29 -26.32 -3.04
N ILE A 6 -6.31 -25.05 -2.65
CA ILE A 6 -7.53 -24.23 -2.66
C ILE A 6 -8.15 -24.32 -4.05
N SER A 7 -9.46 -24.60 -4.16
CA SER A 7 -10.14 -24.65 -5.45
C SER A 7 -10.07 -23.27 -6.15
N LYS A 8 -10.07 -23.25 -7.47
CA LYS A 8 -10.01 -21.99 -8.25
C LYS A 8 -11.13 -21.04 -7.87
N THR A 9 -12.35 -21.56 -7.71
CA THR A 9 -13.54 -20.78 -7.31
C THR A 9 -13.33 -20.16 -5.91
N ARG A 10 -12.88 -20.93 -4.93
CA ARG A 10 -12.63 -20.43 -3.58
C ARG A 10 -11.54 -19.35 -3.58
N LYS A 11 -10.50 -19.53 -4.37
CA LYS A 11 -9.44 -18.53 -4.53
C LYS A 11 -9.99 -17.21 -5.04
N LEU A 12 -10.84 -17.24 -6.08
CA LEU A 12 -11.47 -16.05 -6.64
C LEU A 12 -12.40 -15.36 -5.64
N VAL A 13 -13.19 -16.12 -4.90
CA VAL A 13 -14.06 -15.57 -3.85
C VAL A 13 -13.24 -14.86 -2.77
N VAL A 14 -12.15 -15.47 -2.29
CA VAL A 14 -11.27 -14.86 -1.28
C VAL A 14 -10.63 -13.58 -1.81
N ILE A 15 -10.18 -13.57 -3.08
CA ILE A 15 -9.63 -12.37 -3.72
C ILE A 15 -10.68 -11.24 -3.74
N ALA A 16 -11.91 -11.54 -4.19
CA ALA A 16 -12.98 -10.56 -4.25
C ALA A 16 -13.35 -10.00 -2.87
N MET A 17 -13.48 -10.88 -1.86
CA MET A 17 -13.78 -10.46 -0.48
C MET A 17 -12.68 -9.59 0.12
N LEU A 18 -11.42 -9.97 -0.05
CA LEU A 18 -10.29 -9.18 0.47
C LEU A 18 -10.13 -7.86 -0.29
N GLY A 19 -10.39 -7.83 -1.61
CA GLY A 19 -10.39 -6.62 -2.41
C GLY A 19 -11.48 -5.64 -1.96
N SER A 20 -12.69 -6.13 -1.75
CA SER A 20 -13.80 -5.32 -1.22
C SER A 20 -13.50 -4.79 0.19
N LEU A 21 -12.95 -5.63 1.08
CA LEU A 21 -12.54 -5.20 2.42
C LEU A 21 -11.43 -4.14 2.36
N ALA A 22 -10.45 -4.32 1.47
CA ALA A 22 -9.38 -3.35 1.25
C ALA A 22 -9.95 -2.00 0.78
N THR A 23 -10.91 -2.02 -0.15
CA THR A 23 -11.60 -0.80 -0.60
C THR A 23 -12.31 -0.09 0.54
N ILE A 24 -13.05 -0.83 1.38
CA ILE A 24 -13.75 -0.23 2.54
C ILE A 24 -12.72 0.43 3.49
N LEU A 25 -11.60 -0.24 3.78
CA LEU A 25 -10.56 0.33 4.64
C LEU A 25 -9.87 1.54 4.02
N MET A 26 -9.79 1.60 2.69
CA MET A 26 -9.25 2.75 1.96
C MET A 26 -10.13 4.00 2.08
N LEU A 27 -11.43 3.86 2.33
CA LEU A 27 -12.31 5.00 2.57
C LEU A 27 -12.09 5.67 3.94
N PHE A 28 -11.42 4.99 4.87
CA PHE A 28 -11.07 5.52 6.20
C PHE A 28 -9.63 6.05 6.21
N GLU A 29 -9.45 7.21 5.63
CA GLU A 29 -8.16 7.88 5.48
C GLU A 29 -7.89 8.84 6.64
N ILE A 30 -6.67 8.81 7.18
CA ILE A 30 -6.22 9.65 8.28
C ILE A 30 -5.02 10.50 7.81
N PRO A 31 -5.14 11.83 7.74
CA PRO A 31 -4.00 12.69 7.41
C PRO A 31 -3.00 12.74 8.57
N LEU A 32 -1.70 12.84 8.24
CA LEU A 32 -0.61 13.03 9.19
C LEU A 32 0.11 14.36 8.96
N PRO A 33 -0.48 15.50 9.34
CA PRO A 33 -0.01 16.83 8.95
C PRO A 33 1.37 17.21 9.53
N PHE A 34 1.87 16.45 10.51
CA PHE A 34 3.21 16.64 11.09
C PHE A 34 4.32 15.86 10.36
N ILE A 35 3.98 15.07 9.33
CA ILE A 35 4.94 14.28 8.53
C ILE A 35 4.89 14.70 7.07
N ALA A 36 3.69 14.92 6.55
CA ALA A 36 3.45 15.28 5.15
C ALA A 36 2.22 16.18 5.02
N PRO A 37 2.09 16.98 3.95
CA PRO A 37 0.91 17.79 3.71
C PRO A 37 -0.40 16.99 3.76
N PRO A 38 -1.56 17.63 4.08
CA PRO A 38 -2.82 16.95 4.38
C PRO A 38 -3.40 16.07 3.27
N PHE A 39 -2.94 16.22 2.04
CA PHE A 39 -3.35 15.35 0.93
C PHE A 39 -2.64 13.97 0.96
N TYR A 40 -1.61 13.79 1.80
CA TYR A 40 -1.08 12.46 2.12
C TYR A 40 -1.83 11.89 3.32
N LYS A 41 -2.54 10.80 3.09
CA LYS A 41 -3.38 10.17 4.12
C LYS A 41 -3.01 8.70 4.28
N ILE A 42 -2.95 8.23 5.52
CA ILE A 42 -2.76 6.82 5.85
C ILE A 42 -4.10 6.12 5.92
N ASP A 43 -4.14 4.92 5.38
CA ASP A 43 -5.21 3.95 5.48
C ASP A 43 -4.64 2.55 5.76
N PHE A 44 -5.50 1.61 6.10
CA PHE A 44 -5.12 0.21 6.37
C PHE A 44 -5.51 -0.75 5.24
N SER A 45 -5.79 -0.25 4.05
CA SER A 45 -6.22 -1.05 2.90
C SER A 45 -5.19 -2.09 2.44
N GLU A 46 -3.89 -1.83 2.66
CA GLU A 46 -2.82 -2.77 2.35
C GLU A 46 -2.82 -4.02 3.24
N VAL A 47 -3.49 -3.99 4.40
CA VAL A 47 -3.54 -5.15 5.32
C VAL A 47 -4.26 -6.34 4.68
N PRO A 48 -5.50 -6.24 4.17
CA PRO A 48 -6.16 -7.33 3.45
C PRO A 48 -5.37 -7.79 2.22
N VAL A 49 -4.74 -6.85 1.49
CA VAL A 49 -3.94 -7.17 0.30
C VAL A 49 -2.76 -8.06 0.69
N LEU A 50 -2.01 -7.67 1.71
CA LEU A 50 -0.85 -8.43 2.19
C LEU A 50 -1.25 -9.80 2.77
N ILE A 51 -2.36 -9.87 3.49
CA ILE A 51 -2.92 -11.14 3.98
C ILE A 51 -3.25 -12.07 2.82
N GLY A 52 -3.93 -11.58 1.80
CA GLY A 52 -4.25 -12.36 0.62
C GLY A 52 -3.02 -12.84 -0.14
N ALA A 53 -2.02 -11.95 -0.28
CA ALA A 53 -0.75 -12.28 -0.91
C ALA A 53 0.03 -13.38 -0.15
N PHE A 54 0.02 -13.35 1.18
CA PHE A 54 0.67 -14.34 2.02
C PHE A 54 -0.10 -15.67 2.08
N ALA A 55 -1.43 -15.60 2.14
CA ALA A 55 -2.28 -16.77 2.26
C ALA A 55 -2.39 -17.52 0.92
N LEU A 56 -2.49 -16.82 -0.18
CA LEU A 56 -2.68 -17.40 -1.52
C LEU A 56 -1.35 -17.44 -2.29
N ASP A 57 -1.01 -16.33 -2.94
CA ASP A 57 0.24 -16.15 -3.70
C ASP A 57 0.42 -14.67 -4.10
N PRO A 58 1.63 -14.27 -4.59
CA PRO A 58 1.90 -12.88 -4.97
C PRO A 58 0.96 -12.33 -6.04
N ILE A 59 0.56 -13.12 -7.03
CA ILE A 59 -0.35 -12.70 -8.10
C ILE A 59 -1.74 -12.38 -7.51
N SER A 60 -2.21 -13.18 -6.57
CA SER A 60 -3.46 -12.90 -5.84
C SER A 60 -3.41 -11.58 -5.09
N GLY A 61 -2.25 -11.24 -4.51
CA GLY A 61 -2.03 -9.93 -3.88
C GLY A 61 -2.21 -8.78 -4.89
N VAL A 62 -1.60 -8.89 -6.06
CA VAL A 62 -1.77 -7.89 -7.13
C VAL A 62 -3.23 -7.80 -7.60
N MET A 63 -3.94 -8.93 -7.70
CA MET A 63 -5.36 -8.92 -8.07
C MET A 63 -6.23 -8.22 -7.00
N ILE A 64 -5.96 -8.45 -5.72
CA ILE A 64 -6.65 -7.79 -4.61
C ILE A 64 -6.38 -6.28 -4.66
N GLU A 65 -5.11 -5.89 -4.89
CA GLU A 65 -4.71 -4.49 -5.04
C GLU A 65 -5.42 -3.83 -6.22
N ALA A 66 -5.50 -4.50 -7.37
CA ALA A 66 -6.21 -4.00 -8.55
C ALA A 66 -7.70 -3.80 -8.28
N ILE A 67 -8.37 -4.76 -7.60
CA ILE A 67 -9.77 -4.65 -7.22
C ILE A 67 -9.97 -3.47 -6.26
N LYS A 68 -9.12 -3.34 -5.23
CA LYS A 68 -9.14 -2.21 -4.28
C LYS A 68 -9.12 -0.87 -5.00
N ILE A 69 -8.14 -0.67 -5.88
CA ILE A 69 -7.96 0.58 -6.61
C ILE A 69 -9.10 0.84 -7.58
N LEU A 70 -9.54 -0.18 -8.32
CA LEU A 70 -10.65 -0.05 -9.26
C LEU A 70 -11.97 0.33 -8.56
N LEU A 71 -12.28 -0.35 -7.45
CA LEU A 71 -13.48 -0.04 -6.66
C LEU A 71 -13.38 1.33 -6.01
N ASN A 72 -12.22 1.72 -5.48
CA ASN A 72 -12.02 3.05 -4.93
C ASN A 72 -12.22 4.14 -5.99
N PHE A 73 -11.68 3.94 -7.20
CA PHE A 73 -11.87 4.87 -8.32
C PHE A 73 -13.34 5.07 -8.69
N ILE A 74 -14.16 4.01 -8.59
CA ILE A 74 -15.60 4.06 -8.89
C ILE A 74 -16.40 4.71 -7.75
N LEU A 75 -16.04 4.43 -6.49
CA LEU A 75 -16.81 4.83 -5.30
C LEU A 75 -16.40 6.22 -4.78
N ASN A 76 -15.15 6.56 -4.92
CA ASN A 76 -14.60 7.82 -4.45
C ASN A 76 -14.23 8.72 -5.64
N SER A 77 -14.72 9.95 -5.64
CA SER A 77 -14.38 10.88 -6.72
C SER A 77 -12.88 11.11 -6.75
N THR A 78 -12.28 11.00 -7.93
CA THR A 78 -10.84 11.27 -8.10
C THR A 78 -10.59 12.73 -8.40
N ASP A 79 -9.77 13.40 -7.60
CA ASP A 79 -9.28 14.75 -7.87
C ASP A 79 -8.11 14.76 -8.87
N THR A 80 -7.61 13.57 -9.23
CA THR A 80 -6.39 13.37 -10.03
C THR A 80 -6.65 12.75 -11.40
N GLY A 81 -7.92 12.59 -11.80
CA GLY A 81 -8.27 11.98 -13.09
C GLY A 81 -7.73 10.55 -13.30
N GLY A 82 -7.48 9.81 -12.21
CA GLY A 82 -6.99 8.43 -12.24
C GLY A 82 -5.46 8.28 -12.09
N ILE A 83 -4.69 9.35 -12.16
CA ILE A 83 -3.22 9.29 -12.04
C ILE A 83 -2.81 8.91 -10.62
N GLY A 84 -3.50 9.45 -9.61
CA GLY A 84 -3.28 9.10 -8.20
C GLY A 84 -3.56 7.63 -7.92
N GLU A 85 -4.60 7.08 -8.51
CA GLU A 85 -4.97 5.68 -8.40
C GLU A 85 -3.92 4.75 -9.03
N ILE A 86 -3.40 5.12 -10.21
CA ILE A 86 -2.29 4.38 -10.86
C ILE A 86 -1.04 4.43 -9.98
N ALA A 87 -0.69 5.61 -9.46
CA ALA A 87 0.44 5.76 -8.56
C ALA A 87 0.27 4.91 -7.28
N ASN A 88 -0.92 4.93 -6.67
CA ASN A 88 -1.25 4.14 -5.49
C ASN A 88 -1.16 2.63 -5.80
N PHE A 89 -1.68 2.17 -6.94
CA PHE A 89 -1.55 0.79 -7.39
C PHE A 89 -0.08 0.36 -7.50
N VAL A 90 0.77 1.17 -8.15
CA VAL A 90 2.18 0.84 -8.35
C VAL A 90 2.95 0.84 -7.02
N ILE A 91 2.69 1.81 -6.14
CA ILE A 91 3.28 1.90 -4.80
C ILE A 91 2.81 0.73 -3.92
N GLY A 92 1.53 0.37 -3.96
CA GLY A 92 0.98 -0.80 -3.27
C GLY A 92 1.60 -2.11 -3.76
N CYS A 93 1.73 -2.29 -5.08
CA CYS A 93 2.45 -3.44 -5.66
C CYS A 93 3.93 -3.49 -5.24
N ALA A 94 4.60 -2.34 -5.10
CA ALA A 94 5.99 -2.26 -4.62
C ALA A 94 6.13 -2.69 -3.16
N TYR A 95 5.07 -2.64 -2.37
CA TYR A 95 5.00 -3.18 -1.02
C TYR A 95 4.64 -4.67 -1.03
N VAL A 96 3.55 -5.03 -1.69
CA VAL A 96 2.95 -6.37 -1.60
C VAL A 96 3.79 -7.44 -2.32
N LEU A 97 4.33 -7.15 -3.51
CA LEU A 97 5.07 -8.13 -4.30
C LEU A 97 6.36 -8.62 -3.62
N PRO A 98 7.29 -7.74 -3.16
CA PRO A 98 8.49 -8.20 -2.47
C PRO A 98 8.14 -8.98 -1.20
N ALA A 99 7.17 -8.51 -0.41
CA ALA A 99 6.72 -9.19 0.79
C ALA A 99 6.26 -10.62 0.49
N ALA A 100 5.37 -10.79 -0.49
CA ALA A 100 4.79 -12.08 -0.84
C ALA A 100 5.83 -13.04 -1.47
N ILE A 101 6.71 -12.54 -2.34
CA ILE A 101 7.76 -13.35 -2.99
C ILE A 101 8.74 -13.88 -1.96
N ILE A 102 9.22 -13.03 -1.04
CA ILE A 102 10.14 -13.43 0.01
C ILE A 102 9.48 -14.40 0.97
N TYR A 103 8.25 -14.10 1.44
CA TYR A 103 7.52 -14.98 2.35
C TYR A 103 7.20 -16.34 1.73
N LYS A 104 6.90 -16.41 0.43
CA LYS A 104 6.62 -17.66 -0.29
C LYS A 104 7.80 -18.63 -0.26
N ARG A 105 9.04 -18.14 -0.23
CA ARG A 105 10.24 -18.98 -0.19
C ARG A 105 10.36 -19.77 1.12
N LYS A 106 10.00 -19.14 2.25
CA LYS A 106 10.05 -19.77 3.57
C LYS A 106 8.93 -19.19 4.45
N LYS A 107 7.88 -19.95 4.66
CA LYS A 107 6.67 -19.55 5.41
C LYS A 107 6.90 -19.62 6.92
N THR A 108 7.80 -18.79 7.45
CA THR A 108 8.06 -18.63 8.89
C THR A 108 7.78 -17.23 9.36
N LYS A 109 7.51 -17.04 10.66
CA LYS A 109 7.28 -15.73 11.26
C LYS A 109 8.45 -14.77 11.05
N ALA A 110 9.68 -15.26 11.23
CA ALA A 110 10.89 -14.46 11.02
C ALA A 110 11.00 -13.99 9.57
N ASN A 111 10.76 -14.90 8.61
CA ASN A 111 10.82 -14.54 7.19
C ASN A 111 9.70 -13.60 6.77
N ALA A 112 8.51 -13.69 7.40
CA ALA A 112 7.43 -12.71 7.17
C ALA A 112 7.84 -11.30 7.63
N ILE A 113 8.49 -11.17 8.78
CA ILE A 113 8.97 -9.89 9.30
C ILE A 113 10.05 -9.31 8.36
N ILE A 114 11.04 -10.11 7.97
CA ILE A 114 12.09 -9.68 7.02
C ILE A 114 11.46 -9.25 5.68
N ALA A 115 10.50 -10.01 5.18
CA ALA A 115 9.79 -9.71 3.95
C ALA A 115 9.06 -8.37 4.01
N MET A 116 8.38 -8.08 5.12
CA MET A 116 7.68 -6.82 5.33
C MET A 116 8.64 -5.63 5.50
N ILE A 117 9.79 -5.81 6.13
CA ILE A 117 10.82 -4.77 6.23
C ILE A 117 11.33 -4.40 4.83
N ILE A 118 11.73 -5.39 4.03
CA ILE A 118 12.21 -5.17 2.66
C ILE A 118 11.13 -4.53 1.80
N ALA A 119 9.89 -4.97 1.95
CA ALA A 119 8.74 -4.42 1.23
C ALA A 119 8.48 -2.94 1.61
N THR A 120 8.56 -2.60 2.89
CA THR A 120 8.42 -1.22 3.38
C THR A 120 9.50 -0.31 2.79
N LEU A 121 10.74 -0.76 2.76
CA LEU A 121 11.84 -0.02 2.13
C LEU A 121 11.63 0.12 0.61
N SER A 122 11.22 -0.95 -0.07
CA SER A 122 10.91 -0.91 -1.50
C SER A 122 9.81 0.11 -1.82
N MET A 123 8.72 0.09 -1.03
CA MET A 123 7.62 1.04 -1.16
C MET A 123 8.09 2.48 -0.94
N ALA A 124 8.86 2.74 0.12
CA ALA A 124 9.36 4.07 0.43
C ALA A 124 10.27 4.62 -0.68
N VAL A 125 11.19 3.81 -1.19
CA VAL A 125 12.09 4.21 -2.29
C VAL A 125 11.30 4.48 -3.57
N LEU A 126 10.43 3.56 -3.98
CA LEU A 126 9.67 3.74 -5.22
C LEU A 126 8.70 4.93 -5.12
N SER A 127 8.12 5.17 -3.95
CA SER A 127 7.22 6.32 -3.75
C SER A 127 7.92 7.67 -3.95
N VAL A 128 9.21 7.78 -3.60
CA VAL A 128 10.00 8.99 -3.89
C VAL A 128 10.05 9.25 -5.39
N PHE A 129 10.38 8.24 -6.18
CA PHE A 129 10.47 8.38 -7.64
C PHE A 129 9.10 8.67 -8.27
N ILE A 130 8.06 7.93 -7.90
CA ILE A 130 6.71 8.14 -8.44
C ILE A 130 6.21 9.54 -8.08
N ASN A 131 6.41 10.00 -6.86
CA ASN A 131 5.98 11.34 -6.48
C ASN A 131 6.81 12.43 -7.16
N ALA A 132 8.14 12.29 -7.22
CA ALA A 132 9.00 13.29 -7.83
C ALA A 132 8.77 13.46 -9.33
N TYR A 133 8.52 12.38 -10.06
CA TYR A 133 8.47 12.40 -11.53
C TYR A 133 7.07 12.27 -12.12
N LEU A 134 6.08 11.84 -11.35
CA LEU A 134 4.70 11.67 -11.82
C LEU A 134 3.72 12.55 -11.03
N MET A 135 3.65 12.37 -9.71
CA MET A 135 2.58 12.99 -8.92
C MET A 135 2.76 14.48 -8.74
N ILE A 136 3.93 14.96 -8.33
CA ILE A 136 4.17 16.40 -8.12
C ILE A 136 4.11 17.19 -9.43
N PRO A 137 4.72 16.75 -10.55
CA PRO A 137 4.49 17.38 -11.84
C PRO A 137 3.02 17.43 -12.27
N PHE A 138 2.24 16.38 -11.96
CA PHE A 138 0.80 16.40 -12.22
C PHE A 138 0.07 17.41 -11.33
N TYR A 139 0.33 17.39 -10.02
CA TYR A 139 -0.26 18.36 -9.08
C TYR A 139 0.11 19.80 -9.39
N SER A 140 1.26 20.04 -10.01
CA SER A 140 1.68 21.40 -10.41
C SER A 140 0.77 22.03 -11.48
N ASN A 141 -0.08 21.24 -12.15
CA ASN A 141 -1.11 21.76 -13.06
C ASN A 141 -2.38 22.23 -12.30
N ILE A 142 -2.55 21.82 -11.03
CA ILE A 142 -3.72 22.14 -10.19
C ILE A 142 -3.34 23.22 -9.16
N MET A 143 -2.14 23.13 -8.61
CA MET A 143 -1.61 24.01 -7.58
C MET A 143 -0.17 24.40 -7.91
N PRO A 144 0.24 25.68 -7.81
CA PRO A 144 1.63 26.09 -8.06
C PRO A 144 2.63 25.24 -7.29
N LEU A 145 3.71 24.81 -7.97
CA LEU A 145 4.75 23.97 -7.37
C LEU A 145 5.36 24.58 -6.11
N GLU A 146 5.50 25.91 -6.11
CA GLU A 146 6.00 26.68 -4.97
C GLU A 146 5.14 26.45 -3.72
N GLN A 147 3.82 26.43 -3.86
CA GLN A 147 2.89 26.15 -2.75
C GLN A 147 3.04 24.74 -2.20
N ILE A 148 3.23 23.74 -3.08
CA ILE A 148 3.47 22.36 -2.66
C ILE A 148 4.77 22.27 -1.84
N ILE A 149 5.83 22.92 -2.31
CA ILE A 149 7.12 22.95 -1.61
C ILE A 149 7.02 23.72 -0.30
N GLU A 150 6.30 24.84 -0.27
CA GLU A 150 6.08 25.64 0.93
C GLU A 150 5.34 24.87 2.01
N MET A 151 4.26 24.14 1.66
CA MET A 151 3.58 23.23 2.59
C MET A 151 4.52 22.18 3.20
N GLY A 152 5.48 21.68 2.43
CA GLY A 152 6.50 20.78 2.95
C GLY A 152 7.52 21.50 3.85
N LYS A 153 7.93 22.70 3.48
CA LYS A 153 8.87 23.54 4.23
C LYS A 153 8.33 23.96 5.58
N ASP A 154 7.02 24.18 5.68
CA ASP A 154 6.34 24.47 6.95
C ASP A 154 6.46 23.32 7.95
N ILE A 155 6.58 22.09 7.45
CA ILE A 155 6.78 20.89 8.28
C ILE A 155 8.26 20.67 8.54
N ILE A 156 9.10 20.75 7.50
CA ILE A 156 10.54 20.49 7.57
C ILE A 156 11.30 21.60 6.80
N PRO A 157 11.96 22.55 7.49
CA PRO A 157 12.64 23.69 6.87
C PRO A 157 13.74 23.34 5.86
N LEU A 158 14.24 22.09 5.86
CA LEU A 158 15.24 21.59 4.90
C LEU A 158 14.68 21.33 3.49
N ILE A 159 13.37 21.42 3.32
CA ILE A 159 12.72 21.19 2.02
C ILE A 159 12.87 22.46 1.17
N THR A 160 13.54 22.33 0.03
CA THR A 160 13.84 23.44 -0.88
C THR A 160 13.41 23.18 -2.33
N ASN A 161 13.13 21.92 -2.67
CA ASN A 161 12.76 21.48 -4.02
C ASN A 161 11.96 20.18 -3.98
N THR A 162 11.46 19.73 -5.14
CA THR A 162 10.67 18.52 -5.30
C THR A 162 11.34 17.27 -4.74
N LEU A 163 12.64 17.11 -4.98
CA LEU A 163 13.36 15.93 -4.52
C LEU A 163 13.45 15.90 -2.99
N THR A 164 13.84 17.03 -2.37
CA THR A 164 13.91 17.14 -0.92
C THR A 164 12.54 16.98 -0.27
N PHE A 165 11.47 17.47 -0.91
CA PHE A 165 10.09 17.20 -0.48
C PHE A 165 9.79 15.70 -0.48
N CYS A 166 10.10 14.99 -1.56
CA CYS A 166 9.85 13.54 -1.65
C CYS A 166 10.67 12.74 -0.64
N VAL A 167 11.93 13.12 -0.41
CA VAL A 167 12.81 12.43 0.55
C VAL A 167 12.38 12.69 1.99
N PHE A 168 11.98 13.90 2.34
CA PHE A 168 11.69 14.28 3.72
C PHE A 168 10.21 14.17 4.12
N CYS A 169 9.26 14.23 3.18
CA CYS A 169 7.84 14.00 3.46
C CYS A 169 7.36 12.64 2.97
N VAL A 170 7.55 12.34 1.66
CA VAL A 170 6.93 11.15 1.05
C VAL A 170 7.58 9.85 1.54
N ALA A 171 8.90 9.77 1.65
CA ALA A 171 9.57 8.56 2.11
C ALA A 171 9.25 8.25 3.58
N PRO A 172 9.36 9.17 4.55
CA PRO A 172 8.98 8.91 5.94
C PRO A 172 7.49 8.55 6.09
N PHE A 173 6.61 9.20 5.34
CA PHE A 173 5.19 8.89 5.31
C PHE A 173 4.95 7.41 4.91
N ASN A 174 5.56 6.95 3.81
CA ASN A 174 5.42 5.58 3.34
C ASN A 174 6.13 4.56 4.25
N LEU A 175 7.24 4.94 4.88
CA LEU A 175 7.87 4.11 5.93
C LEU A 175 6.92 3.88 7.10
N ILE A 176 6.28 4.93 7.60
CA ILE A 176 5.32 4.82 8.71
C ILE A 176 4.11 4.00 8.27
N LYS A 177 3.53 4.25 7.09
CA LYS A 177 2.43 3.45 6.53
C LYS A 177 2.81 1.97 6.47
N GLY A 178 3.96 1.63 5.90
CA GLY A 178 4.43 0.25 5.79
C GLY A 178 4.68 -0.44 7.13
N ILE A 179 5.23 0.29 8.12
CA ILE A 179 5.43 -0.22 9.49
C ILE A 179 4.08 -0.52 10.15
N LEU A 180 3.13 0.42 10.11
CA LEU A 180 1.80 0.24 10.70
C LEU A 180 1.05 -0.94 10.07
N VAL A 181 1.03 -1.02 8.74
CA VAL A 181 0.44 -2.15 8.01
C VAL A 181 1.11 -3.47 8.38
N SER A 182 2.46 -3.49 8.50
CA SER A 182 3.21 -4.69 8.88
C SER A 182 2.87 -5.17 10.29
N ILE A 183 2.73 -4.25 11.24
CA ILE A 183 2.35 -4.55 12.62
C ILE A 183 0.95 -5.17 12.64
N VAL A 184 -0.04 -4.49 12.05
CA VAL A 184 -1.42 -4.97 12.02
C VAL A 184 -1.53 -6.32 11.31
N THR A 185 -0.86 -6.47 10.15
CA THR A 185 -0.83 -7.75 9.42
C THR A 185 -0.26 -8.88 10.27
N THR A 186 0.83 -8.64 11.01
CA THR A 186 1.46 -9.64 11.87
C THR A 186 0.51 -10.12 12.97
N LEU A 187 -0.29 -9.22 13.53
CA LEU A 187 -1.24 -9.53 14.59
C LEU A 187 -2.43 -10.38 14.09
N ILE A 188 -2.97 -10.04 12.91
CA ILE A 188 -4.22 -10.65 12.42
C ILE A 188 -4.02 -11.76 11.39
N TYR A 189 -2.83 -11.89 10.79
CA TYR A 189 -2.57 -12.89 9.74
C TYR A 189 -2.84 -14.32 10.19
N LYS A 190 -2.39 -14.70 11.40
CA LYS A 190 -2.47 -16.08 11.89
C LYS A 190 -3.91 -16.60 12.02
N PRO A 191 -4.84 -15.88 12.66
CA PRO A 191 -6.25 -16.30 12.71
C PRO A 191 -6.90 -16.30 11.33
N LEU A 192 -6.66 -15.28 10.51
CA LEU A 192 -7.30 -15.12 9.20
C LEU A 192 -6.83 -16.18 8.19
N SER A 193 -5.54 -16.49 8.18
CA SER A 193 -4.96 -17.53 7.33
C SER A 193 -5.59 -18.91 7.62
N LYS A 194 -5.93 -19.22 8.88
CA LYS A 194 -6.64 -20.44 9.23
C LYS A 194 -8.04 -20.51 8.62
N ILE A 195 -8.77 -19.39 8.62
CA ILE A 195 -10.11 -19.29 8.02
C ILE A 195 -10.03 -19.48 6.50
N ILE A 196 -9.08 -18.82 5.85
CA ILE A 196 -8.87 -18.92 4.39
C ILE A 196 -8.58 -20.37 3.96
N HIS A 197 -7.86 -21.13 4.78
CA HIS A 197 -7.47 -22.51 4.49
C HIS A 197 -8.38 -23.56 5.15
N ALA A 198 -9.38 -23.17 5.94
CA ALA A 198 -10.30 -24.12 6.54
C ALA A 198 -10.99 -24.95 5.44
N LYS A 199 -11.03 -26.28 5.62
CA LYS A 199 -11.79 -27.16 4.75
C LYS A 199 -13.28 -26.89 5.05
N GLY A 200 -14.04 -26.49 4.02
CA GLY A 200 -15.50 -26.50 4.07
C GLY A 200 -15.98 -27.95 4.01
#